data_cdc8f63c71ac0946696159389ee4b8de
#
_entry.id   cdc8f63c71ac0946696159389ee4b8de
#
_cell.length_a   1.000
_cell.length_b   1.000
_cell.length_c   1.000
_cell.angle_alpha   90.00
_cell.angle_beta   90.00
_cell.angle_gamma   90.00
#
_symmetry.space_group_name_H-M   'P 1'
#
loop_
_entity.id
_entity.type
_entity.pdbx_description
1 polymer ?
#
loop_
_entity_poly.entity_id
_entity_poly.type
_entity_poly.pdbx_seq_one_letter_code
_entity_poly.pdbx_strand_id
1 'polypeptide(L)'
;MQNKRSGMRAALFTLTLALVFAAFAGCNARVTDPVVGKVGDMEIRFQTYYSVYVNNMYMDQYIYGTYDVSTTEAYRAYQDKIFDTIINSMLPVYVAKQQGVTLTDEEEAQVQADLQEQIDSLYESYASEVDETITDEAEIRAEEEKLLLADLKANGLTYEGYIADLEESLRDQAIGDKYVDSLLADVTVSEEEIQAYYDEKVA
;
A
#
# COMPACT_ATOMS: atom_id res chain seq x y z
N MET A 1 47.07 -12.95 16.47
CA MET A 1 45.92 -13.88 16.28
C MET A 1 44.55 -13.21 16.03
N GLN A 2 44.53 -11.93 15.68
CA GLN A 2 43.26 -11.15 15.49
C GLN A 2 42.71 -11.15 14.04
N ASN A 3 43.53 -11.53 13.05
CA ASN A 3 43.14 -11.38 11.63
C ASN A 3 42.26 -12.53 11.04
N LYS A 4 42.12 -13.66 11.77
CA LYS A 4 41.32 -14.81 11.29
C LYS A 4 39.81 -14.67 11.57
N ARG A 5 39.43 -13.88 12.58
CA ARG A 5 38.01 -13.69 12.96
C ARG A 5 37.25 -12.66 12.09
N SER A 6 38.01 -11.71 11.52
CA SER A 6 37.46 -10.69 10.61
C SER A 6 37.11 -11.29 9.24
N GLY A 7 37.97 -12.18 8.70
CA GLY A 7 37.68 -12.84 7.42
C GLY A 7 36.50 -13.82 7.47
N MET A 8 36.30 -14.49 8.61
CA MET A 8 35.18 -15.43 8.76
C MET A 8 33.81 -14.75 8.92
N ARG A 9 33.79 -13.54 9.49
CA ARG A 9 32.56 -12.73 9.58
C ARG A 9 32.19 -12.11 8.22
N ALA A 10 33.19 -11.65 7.45
CA ALA A 10 32.95 -11.16 6.09
C ALA A 10 32.49 -12.29 5.16
N ALA A 11 33.07 -13.52 5.28
CA ALA A 11 32.65 -14.67 4.50
C ALA A 11 31.24 -15.16 4.86
N LEU A 12 30.82 -15.05 6.14
CA LEU A 12 29.43 -15.39 6.54
C LEU A 12 28.44 -14.34 6.01
N PHE A 13 28.81 -13.07 5.99
CA PHE A 13 27.94 -12.00 5.46
C PHE A 13 27.78 -12.09 3.93
N THR A 14 28.85 -12.43 3.22
CA THR A 14 28.78 -12.66 1.76
C THR A 14 28.03 -13.94 1.41
N LEU A 15 28.11 -14.97 2.24
CA LEU A 15 27.37 -16.23 2.03
C LEU A 15 25.88 -16.08 2.29
N THR A 16 25.47 -15.31 3.30
CA THR A 16 24.04 -14.99 3.54
C THR A 16 23.47 -14.10 2.47
N LEU A 17 24.22 -13.12 1.97
CA LEU A 17 23.78 -12.27 0.87
C LEU A 17 23.69 -13.07 -0.45
N ALA A 18 24.64 -13.97 -0.73
CA ALA A 18 24.60 -14.84 -1.90
C ALA A 18 23.44 -15.86 -1.85
N LEU A 19 23.06 -16.37 -0.68
CA LEU A 19 21.91 -17.26 -0.49
C LEU A 19 20.59 -16.52 -0.71
N VAL A 20 20.48 -15.26 -0.32
CA VAL A 20 19.31 -14.43 -0.61
C VAL A 20 19.20 -14.19 -2.13
N PHE A 21 20.31 -13.86 -2.83
CA PHE A 21 20.29 -13.70 -4.28
C PHE A 21 20.10 -15.02 -5.05
N ALA A 22 20.57 -16.17 -4.54
CA ALA A 22 20.36 -17.46 -5.17
C ALA A 22 18.89 -17.93 -5.07
N ALA A 23 18.15 -17.50 -4.05
CA ALA A 23 16.70 -17.72 -3.95
C ALA A 23 15.91 -16.96 -5.02
N PHE A 24 16.45 -15.85 -5.54
CA PHE A 24 15.84 -15.06 -6.62
C PHE A 24 16.28 -15.49 -8.04
N ALA A 25 17.33 -16.33 -8.18
CA ALA A 25 17.88 -16.75 -9.48
C ALA A 25 17.35 -18.09 -10.02
N GLY A 26 16.46 -18.75 -9.31
CA GLY A 26 15.88 -20.05 -9.69
C GLY A 26 14.52 -19.92 -10.36
N CYS A 27 14.48 -20.07 -11.66
CA CYS A 27 13.40 -20.56 -12.51
C CYS A 27 11.96 -20.37 -12.02
N ASN A 28 11.17 -19.55 -12.69
CA ASN A 28 9.72 -19.37 -12.46
C ASN A 28 9.35 -19.09 -11.00
N ALA A 29 10.12 -18.29 -10.30
CA ALA A 29 9.71 -17.78 -9.02
C ALA A 29 8.49 -16.90 -9.25
N ARG A 30 7.31 -17.40 -8.86
CA ARG A 30 6.20 -16.51 -8.49
C ARG A 30 6.84 -15.45 -7.64
N VAL A 31 6.62 -14.18 -7.97
CA VAL A 31 6.99 -13.08 -7.06
C VAL A 31 6.25 -13.35 -5.77
N THR A 32 6.96 -13.95 -4.79
CA THR A 32 6.34 -14.20 -3.50
C THR A 32 6.34 -12.87 -2.79
N ASP A 33 5.15 -12.39 -2.49
CA ASP A 33 4.96 -11.20 -1.67
C ASP A 33 5.02 -11.60 -0.19
N PRO A 34 6.21 -11.55 0.46
CA PRO A 34 6.40 -12.07 1.80
C PRO A 34 5.69 -11.21 2.84
N VAL A 35 5.16 -11.85 3.87
CA VAL A 35 4.65 -11.16 5.06
C VAL A 35 5.82 -10.53 5.82
N VAL A 36 5.79 -9.21 6.00
CA VAL A 36 6.82 -8.42 6.69
C VAL A 36 6.39 -7.92 8.07
N GLY A 37 5.07 -8.00 8.38
CA GLY A 37 4.51 -7.62 9.66
C GLY A 37 3.07 -8.10 9.80
N LYS A 38 2.46 -7.84 10.98
CA LYS A 38 1.05 -8.16 11.24
C LYS A 38 0.42 -7.17 12.21
N VAL A 39 -0.89 -6.93 12.01
CA VAL A 39 -1.76 -6.27 12.98
C VAL A 39 -2.81 -7.31 13.40
N GLY A 40 -2.60 -7.94 14.56
CA GLY A 40 -3.38 -9.11 14.95
C GLY A 40 -3.17 -10.27 13.97
N ASP A 41 -4.23 -10.68 13.28
CA ASP A 41 -4.24 -11.69 12.22
C ASP A 41 -4.11 -11.10 10.80
N MET A 42 -4.27 -9.80 10.64
CA MET A 42 -4.09 -9.10 9.36
C MET A 42 -2.60 -9.02 8.98
N GLU A 43 -2.25 -9.45 7.78
CA GLU A 43 -0.87 -9.49 7.30
C GLU A 43 -0.47 -8.19 6.62
N ILE A 44 0.73 -7.68 6.94
CA ILE A 44 1.41 -6.63 6.18
C ILE A 44 2.35 -7.33 5.21
N ARG A 45 2.04 -7.24 3.91
CA ARG A 45 2.86 -7.82 2.86
C ARG A 45 3.93 -6.84 2.39
N PHE A 46 5.01 -7.38 1.82
CA PHE A 46 6.13 -6.56 1.35
C PHE A 46 5.69 -5.55 0.28
N GLN A 47 4.78 -5.92 -0.61
CA GLN A 47 4.30 -5.03 -1.66
C GLN A 47 3.54 -3.84 -1.06
N THR A 48 2.68 -4.07 -0.07
CA THR A 48 2.01 -3.00 0.68
C THR A 48 3.05 -2.07 1.36
N TYR A 49 4.01 -2.67 2.08
CA TYR A 49 5.08 -1.91 2.72
C TYR A 49 5.86 -1.07 1.70
N TYR A 50 6.26 -1.67 0.58
CA TYR A 50 7.05 -1.01 -0.45
C TYR A 50 6.28 0.15 -1.11
N SER A 51 5.00 -0.05 -1.42
CA SER A 51 4.16 1.00 -2.00
C SER A 51 4.01 2.20 -1.05
N VAL A 52 3.76 1.95 0.25
CA VAL A 52 3.67 3.00 1.26
C VAL A 52 5.04 3.68 1.44
N TYR A 53 6.14 2.91 1.43
CA TYR A 53 7.50 3.45 1.51
C TYR A 53 7.79 4.41 0.35
N VAL A 54 7.56 4.00 -0.88
CA VAL A 54 7.86 4.80 -2.09
C VAL A 54 7.01 6.07 -2.12
N ASN A 55 5.71 5.97 -1.79
CA ASN A 55 4.83 7.13 -1.75
C ASN A 55 5.26 8.14 -0.68
N ASN A 56 5.54 7.69 0.55
CA ASN A 56 6.04 8.57 1.61
C ASN A 56 7.41 9.16 1.26
N MET A 57 8.32 8.35 0.69
CA MET A 57 9.62 8.83 0.23
C MET A 57 9.47 9.96 -0.79
N TYR A 58 8.59 9.80 -1.77
CA TYR A 58 8.32 10.84 -2.76
C TYR A 58 7.79 12.11 -2.11
N MET A 59 6.80 12.01 -1.23
CA MET A 59 6.22 13.14 -0.51
C MET A 59 7.27 13.84 0.36
N ASP A 60 8.01 13.07 1.17
CA ASP A 60 9.04 13.61 2.08
C ASP A 60 10.20 14.24 1.30
N GLN A 61 10.61 13.66 0.16
CA GLN A 61 11.73 14.18 -0.63
C GLN A 61 11.35 15.42 -1.44
N TYR A 62 10.23 15.37 -2.16
CA TYR A 62 9.93 16.38 -3.18
C TYR A 62 8.91 17.43 -2.72
N ILE A 63 8.06 17.12 -1.74
CA ILE A 63 7.04 18.03 -1.25
C ILE A 63 7.47 18.70 0.06
N TYR A 64 7.96 17.91 1.02
CA TYR A 64 8.29 18.43 2.36
C TYR A 64 9.78 18.68 2.58
N GLY A 65 10.67 18.05 1.79
CA GLY A 65 12.13 18.16 1.97
C GLY A 65 12.64 17.52 3.26
N THR A 66 11.92 16.56 3.81
CA THR A 66 12.18 15.93 5.11
C THR A 66 12.77 14.52 5.01
N TYR A 67 12.93 13.99 3.79
CA TYR A 67 13.48 12.65 3.59
C TYR A 67 14.97 12.58 3.97
N ASP A 68 15.28 11.84 5.02
CA ASP A 68 16.65 11.57 5.47
C ASP A 68 16.83 10.09 5.80
N VAL A 69 17.74 9.45 5.09
CA VAL A 69 18.19 8.06 5.31
C VAL A 69 19.73 7.98 5.26
N SER A 70 20.40 9.09 5.54
CA SER A 70 21.86 9.24 5.42
C SER A 70 22.64 8.41 6.42
N THR A 71 22.02 8.03 7.54
CA THR A 71 22.60 7.18 8.57
C THR A 71 21.79 5.92 8.79
N THR A 72 22.38 4.87 9.36
CA THR A 72 21.65 3.65 9.71
C THR A 72 20.52 3.92 10.69
N GLU A 73 20.70 4.88 11.59
CA GLU A 73 19.69 5.26 12.57
C GLU A 73 18.51 5.99 11.89
N ALA A 74 18.78 6.98 11.03
CA ALA A 74 17.77 7.68 10.24
C ALA A 74 16.99 6.72 9.32
N TYR A 75 17.71 5.78 8.68
CA TYR A 75 17.06 4.76 7.85
C TYR A 75 16.09 3.87 8.65
N ARG A 76 16.49 3.43 9.87
CA ARG A 76 15.61 2.64 10.74
C ARG A 76 14.41 3.45 11.21
N ALA A 77 14.63 4.68 11.65
CA ALA A 77 13.54 5.56 12.05
C ALA A 77 12.54 5.79 10.89
N TYR A 78 13.05 5.86 9.65
CA TYR A 78 12.19 5.96 8.48
C TYR A 78 11.38 4.68 8.24
N GLN A 79 11.99 3.51 8.40
CA GLN A 79 11.28 2.23 8.31
C GLN A 79 10.19 2.13 9.38
N ASP A 80 10.48 2.52 10.62
CA ASP A 80 9.52 2.53 11.72
C ASP A 80 8.34 3.47 11.40
N LYS A 81 8.61 4.68 10.87
CA LYS A 81 7.57 5.60 10.38
C LYS A 81 6.63 4.95 9.36
N ILE A 82 7.20 4.18 8.41
CA ILE A 82 6.40 3.49 7.38
C ILE A 82 5.52 2.40 8.02
N PHE A 83 6.08 1.59 8.93
CA PHE A 83 5.29 0.59 9.65
C PHE A 83 4.18 1.25 10.50
N ASP A 84 4.48 2.32 11.21
CA ASP A 84 3.48 3.06 11.98
C ASP A 84 2.35 3.61 11.07
N THR A 85 2.69 4.11 9.89
CA THR A 85 1.71 4.57 8.90
C THR A 85 0.77 3.42 8.49
N ILE A 86 1.33 2.26 8.18
CA ILE A 86 0.54 1.07 7.78
C ILE A 86 -0.30 0.57 8.96
N ILE A 87 0.29 0.44 10.15
CA ILE A 87 -0.42 -0.02 11.35
C ILE A 87 -1.59 0.91 11.67
N ASN A 88 -1.37 2.23 11.63
CA ASN A 88 -2.42 3.21 11.91
C ASN A 88 -3.57 3.15 10.89
N SER A 89 -3.30 2.84 9.63
CA SER A 89 -4.35 2.64 8.63
C SER A 89 -5.11 1.31 8.80
N MET A 90 -4.44 0.26 9.24
CA MET A 90 -5.05 -1.06 9.45
C MET A 90 -5.80 -1.20 10.77
N LEU A 91 -5.41 -0.42 11.79
CA LEU A 91 -5.94 -0.58 13.15
C LEU A 91 -7.46 -0.36 13.25
N PRO A 92 -8.06 0.68 12.62
CA PRO A 92 -9.51 0.85 12.62
C PRO A 92 -10.23 -0.36 12.02
N VAL A 93 -9.74 -0.88 10.90
CA VAL A 93 -10.28 -2.08 10.23
C VAL A 93 -10.20 -3.30 11.14
N TYR A 94 -9.03 -3.53 11.74
CA TYR A 94 -8.82 -4.63 12.67
C TYR A 94 -9.81 -4.58 13.85
N VAL A 95 -9.92 -3.43 14.50
CA VAL A 95 -10.82 -3.27 15.65
C VAL A 95 -12.27 -3.39 15.24
N ALA A 96 -12.66 -2.81 14.10
CA ALA A 96 -14.01 -2.92 13.56
C ALA A 96 -14.41 -4.38 13.32
N LYS A 97 -13.54 -5.17 12.67
CA LYS A 97 -13.75 -6.61 12.44
C LYS A 97 -13.89 -7.38 13.77
N GLN A 98 -13.05 -7.08 14.76
CA GLN A 98 -13.13 -7.71 16.09
C GLN A 98 -14.46 -7.37 16.83
N GLN A 99 -15.01 -6.20 16.58
CA GLN A 99 -16.31 -5.78 17.15
C GLN A 99 -17.51 -6.23 16.31
N GLY A 100 -17.29 -6.94 15.20
CA GLY A 100 -18.35 -7.44 14.33
C GLY A 100 -19.06 -6.34 13.53
N VAL A 101 -18.36 -5.23 13.25
CA VAL A 101 -18.89 -4.20 12.34
C VAL A 101 -19.04 -4.79 10.94
N THR A 102 -20.22 -4.62 10.36
CA THR A 102 -20.54 -5.07 9.00
C THR A 102 -21.13 -3.93 8.20
N LEU A 103 -20.99 -3.99 6.89
CA LEU A 103 -21.63 -3.05 5.97
C LEU A 103 -23.11 -3.39 5.80
N THR A 104 -23.93 -2.40 5.54
CA THR A 104 -25.31 -2.54 5.09
C THR A 104 -25.33 -2.85 3.59
N ASP A 105 -26.49 -3.27 3.05
CA ASP A 105 -26.65 -3.51 1.62
C ASP A 105 -26.36 -2.24 0.78
N GLU A 106 -26.65 -1.05 1.31
CA GLU A 106 -26.37 0.23 0.64
C GLU A 106 -24.84 0.53 0.63
N GLU A 107 -24.16 0.28 1.75
CA GLU A 107 -22.72 0.46 1.85
C GLU A 107 -21.97 -0.57 0.98
N GLU A 108 -22.44 -1.82 0.89
CA GLU A 108 -21.88 -2.82 -0.03
C GLU A 108 -22.10 -2.42 -1.49
N ALA A 109 -23.26 -1.84 -1.84
CA ALA A 109 -23.51 -1.30 -3.17
C ALA A 109 -22.56 -0.13 -3.51
N GLN A 110 -22.22 0.71 -2.52
CA GLN A 110 -21.22 1.76 -2.71
C GLN A 110 -19.82 1.18 -2.95
N VAL A 111 -19.41 0.17 -2.20
CA VAL A 111 -18.14 -0.54 -2.45
C VAL A 111 -18.05 -1.07 -3.88
N GLN A 112 -19.16 -1.63 -4.41
CA GLN A 112 -19.18 -2.11 -5.80
C GLN A 112 -19.11 -0.96 -6.82
N ALA A 113 -19.71 0.19 -6.53
CA ALA A 113 -19.63 1.38 -7.38
C ALA A 113 -18.19 1.93 -7.39
N ASP A 114 -17.55 2.03 -6.22
CA ASP A 114 -16.17 2.49 -6.08
C ASP A 114 -15.20 1.52 -6.76
N LEU A 115 -15.44 0.21 -6.67
CA LEU A 115 -14.67 -0.80 -7.39
C LEU A 115 -14.74 -0.60 -8.90
N GLN A 116 -15.95 -0.35 -9.45
CA GLN A 116 -16.10 -0.10 -10.87
C GLN A 116 -15.37 1.17 -11.31
N GLU A 117 -15.44 2.25 -10.54
CA GLU A 117 -14.70 3.49 -10.81
C GLU A 117 -13.18 3.25 -10.80
N GLN A 118 -12.67 2.47 -9.85
CA GLN A 118 -11.25 2.10 -9.77
C GLN A 118 -10.83 1.26 -11.00
N ILE A 119 -11.66 0.31 -11.42
CA ILE A 119 -11.42 -0.49 -12.62
C ILE A 119 -11.37 0.40 -13.87
N ASP A 120 -12.31 1.33 -14.02
CA ASP A 120 -12.33 2.24 -15.16
C ASP A 120 -11.10 3.15 -15.17
N SER A 121 -10.73 3.71 -14.03
CA SER A 121 -9.50 4.50 -13.88
C SER A 121 -8.23 3.69 -14.18
N LEU A 122 -8.23 2.40 -13.82
CA LEU A 122 -7.12 1.50 -14.11
C LEU A 122 -6.94 1.32 -15.62
N TYR A 123 -8.01 1.12 -16.38
CA TYR A 123 -7.95 1.05 -17.84
C TYR A 123 -7.49 2.38 -18.44
N GLU A 124 -8.10 3.50 -18.02
CA GLU A 124 -7.74 4.84 -18.49
C GLU A 124 -6.25 5.18 -18.28
N SER A 125 -5.61 4.59 -17.27
CA SER A 125 -4.19 4.79 -17.04
C SER A 125 -3.30 4.32 -18.19
N TYR A 126 -3.78 3.39 -19.04
CA TYR A 126 -3.11 2.91 -20.23
C TYR A 126 -3.48 3.68 -21.51
N ALA A 127 -4.41 4.63 -21.46
CA ALA A 127 -4.88 5.37 -22.64
C ALA A 127 -3.74 6.06 -23.42
N SER A 128 -2.68 6.52 -22.73
CA SER A 128 -1.52 7.14 -23.37
C SER A 128 -0.60 6.14 -24.12
N GLU A 129 -0.79 4.84 -23.91
CA GLU A 129 -0.02 3.77 -24.56
C GLU A 129 -0.76 3.18 -25.79
N VAL A 130 -2.03 3.51 -25.96
CA VAL A 130 -2.86 3.11 -27.10
C VAL A 130 -2.41 3.89 -28.33
N ASP A 131 -2.33 3.20 -29.49
CA ASP A 131 -1.95 3.83 -30.75
C ASP A 131 -2.97 4.92 -31.14
N GLU A 132 -2.48 6.16 -31.36
CA GLU A 132 -3.30 7.33 -31.71
C GLU A 132 -4.14 7.15 -33.00
N THR A 133 -3.85 6.14 -33.80
CA THR A 133 -4.64 5.82 -35.01
C THR A 133 -5.92 5.06 -34.71
N ILE A 134 -6.04 4.49 -33.50
CA ILE A 134 -7.25 3.82 -33.04
C ILE A 134 -8.20 4.90 -32.51
N THR A 135 -9.38 5.03 -33.13
CA THR A 135 -10.37 6.07 -32.82
C THR A 135 -11.72 5.50 -32.39
N ASP A 136 -11.90 4.19 -32.52
CA ASP A 136 -13.11 3.53 -32.04
C ASP A 136 -12.99 3.24 -30.54
N GLU A 137 -13.97 3.66 -29.73
CA GLU A 137 -13.96 3.54 -28.27
C GLU A 137 -13.86 2.08 -27.79
N ALA A 138 -14.47 1.14 -28.51
CA ALA A 138 -14.42 -0.27 -28.14
C ALA A 138 -13.03 -0.88 -28.47
N GLU A 139 -12.39 -0.43 -29.56
CA GLU A 139 -11.05 -0.84 -29.91
C GLU A 139 -10.02 -0.24 -28.94
N ILE A 140 -10.18 1.02 -28.53
CA ILE A 140 -9.36 1.66 -27.48
C ILE A 140 -9.44 0.83 -26.21
N ARG A 141 -10.65 0.55 -25.72
CA ARG A 141 -10.86 -0.22 -24.48
C ARG A 141 -10.26 -1.63 -24.56
N ALA A 142 -10.36 -2.30 -25.71
CA ALA A 142 -9.76 -3.61 -25.90
C ALA A 142 -8.23 -3.59 -25.87
N GLU A 143 -7.59 -2.52 -26.38
CA GLU A 143 -6.14 -2.38 -26.32
C GLU A 143 -5.67 -2.00 -24.89
N GLU A 144 -6.39 -1.12 -24.16
CA GLU A 144 -6.17 -0.84 -22.74
C GLU A 144 -6.23 -2.12 -21.90
N GLU A 145 -7.28 -2.95 -22.10
CA GLU A 145 -7.41 -4.25 -21.40
C GLU A 145 -6.22 -5.16 -21.69
N LYS A 146 -5.79 -5.25 -22.94
CA LYS A 146 -4.66 -6.07 -23.33
C LYS A 146 -3.35 -5.59 -22.68
N LEU A 147 -3.12 -4.28 -22.59
CA LEU A 147 -1.96 -3.69 -21.93
C LEU A 147 -1.98 -4.00 -20.43
N LEU A 148 -3.11 -3.79 -19.75
CA LEU A 148 -3.31 -4.13 -18.35
C LEU A 148 -3.04 -5.61 -18.08
N LEU A 149 -3.63 -6.51 -18.86
CA LEU A 149 -3.43 -7.95 -18.69
C LEU A 149 -1.98 -8.37 -18.89
N ALA A 150 -1.27 -7.73 -19.83
CA ALA A 150 0.15 -7.98 -20.07
C ALA A 150 1.00 -7.52 -18.87
N ASP A 151 0.69 -6.37 -18.30
CA ASP A 151 1.39 -5.84 -17.12
C ASP A 151 1.14 -6.68 -15.87
N LEU A 152 -0.11 -7.00 -15.56
CA LEU A 152 -0.45 -7.90 -14.46
C LEU A 152 0.28 -9.24 -14.58
N LYS A 153 0.29 -9.83 -15.77
CA LYS A 153 1.00 -11.09 -16.04
C LYS A 153 2.51 -10.96 -15.87
N ALA A 154 3.11 -9.85 -16.29
CA ALA A 154 4.54 -9.58 -16.11
C ALA A 154 4.90 -9.50 -14.60
N ASN A 155 3.97 -9.02 -13.79
CA ASN A 155 4.08 -8.95 -12.34
C ASN A 155 3.62 -10.23 -11.61
N GLY A 156 3.27 -11.29 -12.34
CA GLY A 156 2.85 -12.57 -11.77
C GLY A 156 1.43 -12.57 -11.18
N LEU A 157 0.62 -11.59 -11.53
CA LEU A 157 -0.76 -11.41 -11.07
C LEU A 157 -1.75 -11.93 -12.13
N THR A 158 -2.95 -12.32 -11.67
CA THR A 158 -4.12 -12.54 -12.52
C THR A 158 -5.08 -11.38 -12.37
N TYR A 159 -5.88 -11.10 -13.39
CA TYR A 159 -6.89 -10.05 -13.34
C TYR A 159 -7.91 -10.30 -12.21
N GLU A 160 -8.44 -11.52 -12.14
CA GLU A 160 -9.42 -11.90 -11.12
C GLU A 160 -8.85 -11.77 -9.70
N GLY A 161 -7.58 -12.16 -9.51
CA GLY A 161 -6.91 -12.01 -8.21
C GLY A 161 -6.72 -10.54 -7.83
N TYR A 162 -6.26 -9.73 -8.78
CA TYR A 162 -6.07 -8.30 -8.57
C TYR A 162 -7.39 -7.58 -8.23
N ILE A 163 -8.48 -7.88 -8.96
CA ILE A 163 -9.80 -7.28 -8.69
C ILE A 163 -10.36 -7.75 -7.34
N ALA A 164 -10.16 -9.02 -6.97
CA ALA A 164 -10.60 -9.52 -5.66
C ALA A 164 -9.85 -8.84 -4.51
N ASP A 165 -8.55 -8.63 -4.64
CA ASP A 165 -7.74 -7.91 -3.64
C ASP A 165 -8.15 -6.43 -3.53
N LEU A 166 -8.48 -5.79 -4.66
CA LEU A 166 -8.97 -4.43 -4.69
C LEU A 166 -10.35 -4.30 -4.01
N GLU A 167 -11.28 -5.22 -4.31
CA GLU A 167 -12.60 -5.27 -3.68
C GLU A 167 -12.49 -5.47 -2.17
N GLU A 168 -11.63 -6.40 -1.71
CA GLU A 168 -11.38 -6.62 -0.28
C GLU A 168 -10.83 -5.35 0.38
N SER A 169 -9.90 -4.66 -0.27
CA SER A 169 -9.31 -3.42 0.24
C SER A 169 -10.36 -2.31 0.40
N LEU A 170 -11.23 -2.11 -0.59
CA LEU A 170 -12.30 -1.12 -0.53
C LEU A 170 -13.33 -1.45 0.56
N ARG A 171 -13.70 -2.72 0.69
CA ARG A 171 -14.60 -3.18 1.76
C ARG A 171 -13.99 -2.97 3.14
N ASP A 172 -12.71 -3.29 3.31
CA ASP A 172 -11.99 -3.09 4.56
C ASP A 172 -11.90 -1.61 4.93
N GLN A 173 -11.62 -0.76 3.96
CA GLN A 173 -11.65 0.69 4.16
C GLN A 173 -13.03 1.16 4.62
N ALA A 174 -14.11 0.77 3.94
CA ALA A 174 -15.47 1.15 4.31
C ALA A 174 -15.85 0.68 5.73
N ILE A 175 -15.42 -0.53 6.13
CA ILE A 175 -15.62 -1.04 7.50
C ILE A 175 -14.85 -0.20 8.52
N GLY A 176 -13.60 0.15 8.22
CA GLY A 176 -12.76 0.98 9.07
C GLY A 176 -13.32 2.38 9.25
N ASP A 177 -13.74 3.03 8.16
CA ASP A 177 -14.33 4.36 8.15
C ASP A 177 -15.64 4.38 8.96
N LYS A 178 -16.52 3.39 8.73
CA LYS A 178 -17.76 3.23 9.51
C LYS A 178 -17.48 3.11 11.02
N TYR A 179 -16.45 2.39 11.40
CA TYR A 179 -16.05 2.28 12.81
C TYR A 179 -15.56 3.62 13.35
N VAL A 180 -14.69 4.32 12.63
CA VAL A 180 -14.20 5.65 13.03
C VAL A 180 -15.35 6.64 13.15
N ASP A 181 -16.27 6.68 12.17
CA ASP A 181 -17.44 7.52 12.21
C ASP A 181 -18.32 7.24 13.42
N SER A 182 -18.45 5.97 13.80
CA SER A 182 -19.19 5.59 15.02
C SER A 182 -18.56 6.13 16.31
N LEU A 183 -17.22 6.23 16.35
CA LEU A 183 -16.50 6.81 17.48
C LEU A 183 -16.63 8.33 17.54
N LEU A 184 -16.80 8.97 16.39
CA LEU A 184 -16.91 10.42 16.26
C LEU A 184 -18.36 10.93 16.34
N ALA A 185 -19.35 10.05 16.33
CA ALA A 185 -20.76 10.42 16.29
C ALA A 185 -21.21 11.36 17.41
N ASP A 186 -20.61 11.23 18.59
CA ASP A 186 -20.90 12.07 19.77
C ASP A 186 -19.86 13.19 19.98
N VAL A 187 -18.86 13.31 19.10
CA VAL A 187 -17.82 14.34 19.19
C VAL A 187 -18.36 15.63 18.61
N THR A 188 -18.40 16.67 19.47
CA THR A 188 -18.77 18.03 19.04
C THR A 188 -17.60 18.97 19.31
N VAL A 189 -17.28 19.82 18.34
CA VAL A 189 -16.26 20.86 18.48
C VAL A 189 -16.95 22.21 18.50
N SER A 190 -16.69 23.00 19.57
CA SER A 190 -17.25 24.35 19.70
C SER A 190 -16.51 25.37 18.82
N GLU A 191 -17.17 26.47 18.48
CA GLU A 191 -16.54 27.59 17.77
C GLU A 191 -15.31 28.14 18.51
N GLU A 192 -15.36 28.14 19.85
CA GLU A 192 -14.25 28.59 20.70
C GLU A 192 -13.04 27.64 20.57
N GLU A 193 -13.25 26.33 20.51
CA GLU A 193 -12.17 25.35 20.32
C GLU A 193 -11.56 25.47 18.93
N ILE A 194 -12.38 25.68 17.89
CA ILE A 194 -11.92 25.94 16.53
C ILE A 194 -11.05 27.21 16.49
N GLN A 195 -11.54 28.30 17.10
CA GLN A 195 -10.80 29.56 17.13
C GLN A 195 -9.48 29.43 17.92
N ALA A 196 -9.51 28.75 19.06
CA ALA A 196 -8.30 28.54 19.88
C ALA A 196 -7.24 27.69 19.12
N TYR A 197 -7.67 26.65 18.40
CA TYR A 197 -6.78 25.84 17.56
C TYR A 197 -6.18 26.67 16.43
N TYR A 198 -7.00 27.50 15.77
CA TYR A 198 -6.55 28.39 14.70
C TYR A 198 -5.49 29.37 15.22
N ASP A 199 -5.77 30.04 16.34
CA ASP A 199 -4.87 31.01 16.93
C ASP A 199 -3.52 30.39 17.34
N GLU A 200 -3.54 29.14 17.83
CA GLU A 200 -2.31 28.39 18.17
C GLU A 200 -1.46 28.05 16.94
N LYS A 201 -2.09 27.71 15.82
CA LYS A 201 -1.38 27.23 14.61
C LYS A 201 -0.98 28.33 13.64
N VAL A 202 -1.62 29.50 13.71
CA VAL A 202 -1.44 30.61 12.75
C VAL A 202 -0.74 31.81 13.41
N ALA A 203 -0.59 31.83 14.72
CA ALA A 203 0.17 32.84 15.47
C ALA A 203 1.68 32.55 15.45
#